data_acead0f9401538f0d2b0c7491774aae0
#
_entry.id   acead0f9401538f0d2b0c7491774aae0
#
_cell.length_a   1.000
_cell.length_b   1.000
_cell.length_c   1.000
_cell.angle_alpha   90.00
_cell.angle_beta   90.00
_cell.angle_gamma   90.00
#
_symmetry.space_group_name_H-M   'P 1'
#
loop_
_entity.id
_entity.type
_entity.pdbx_description
1 polymer ?
#
loop_
_entity_poly.entity_id
_entity_poly.type
_entity_poly.pdbx_seq_one_letter_code
_entity_poly.pdbx_strand_id
1 'polypeptide(L)' 'STTEIVGVDGKRDVKVVERYTPDGQRVSAPVNGINIEKLSDGTTRKVFVQK' A
#
# COMPACT_ATOMS: atom_id res chain seq x y z
N SER A 1 -7.71 11.39 -5.91
CA SER A 1 -8.27 10.67 -4.77
C SER A 1 -7.65 9.29 -4.66
N THR A 2 -7.61 8.80 -3.47
CA THR A 2 -7.04 7.51 -3.18
C THR A 2 -8.14 6.49 -3.06
N THR A 3 -8.08 5.48 -3.89
CA THR A 3 -9.00 4.38 -3.77
C THR A 3 -8.25 3.25 -3.11
N GLU A 4 -8.54 3.04 -1.89
CA GLU A 4 -7.90 1.99 -1.14
C GLU A 4 -8.90 0.90 -0.92
N ILE A 5 -8.72 -0.19 -1.58
CA ILE A 5 -9.60 -1.31 -1.37
C ILE A 5 -9.06 -2.10 -0.23
N VAL A 6 -9.69 -1.94 0.87
CA VAL A 6 -9.28 -2.63 2.04
C VAL A 6 -10.17 -3.83 2.18
N GLY A 7 -9.71 -4.94 1.69
CA GLY A 7 -10.44 -6.15 1.90
C GLY A 7 -10.18 -6.67 3.30
N VAL A 8 -10.23 -5.81 4.25
CA VAL A 8 -9.84 -6.19 5.59
C VAL A 8 -11.04 -6.63 6.37
N ASP A 9 -10.83 -7.60 7.17
CA ASP A 9 -11.87 -8.07 8.06
C ASP A 9 -12.04 -7.15 9.27
N GLY A 10 -11.20 -6.16 9.41
CA GLY A 10 -11.35 -5.18 10.47
C GLY A 10 -10.89 -5.61 11.82
N LYS A 11 -10.34 -6.78 11.94
CA LYS A 11 -9.95 -7.30 13.23
C LYS A 11 -8.50 -7.09 13.55
N ARG A 12 -7.73 -6.64 12.57
CA ARG A 12 -6.31 -6.46 12.78
C ARG A 12 -5.93 -5.05 12.49
N ASP A 13 -5.09 -4.53 13.32
CA ASP A 13 -4.48 -3.24 13.07
C ASP A 13 -3.28 -3.43 12.16
N VAL A 14 -3.55 -3.60 10.89
CA VAL A 14 -2.50 -3.79 9.92
C VAL A 14 -2.13 -2.43 9.37
N LYS A 15 -0.85 -2.11 9.41
CA LYS A 15 -0.35 -0.83 8.94
C LYS A 15 0.66 -1.04 7.84
N VAL A 16 0.81 -0.03 7.00
CA VAL A 16 1.82 -0.04 5.96
C VAL A 16 3.15 0.31 6.62
N VAL A 17 4.10 -0.60 6.53
CA VAL A 17 5.43 -0.36 7.09
C VAL A 17 6.41 0.06 6.04
N GLU A 18 6.18 -0.33 4.78
CA GLU A 18 7.03 0.08 3.68
C GLU A 18 6.20 0.21 2.43
N ARG A 19 6.65 1.08 1.54
CA ARG A 19 5.93 1.33 0.29
C ARG A 19 6.94 1.43 -0.84
N TYR A 20 6.60 0.79 -1.96
CA TYR A 20 7.49 0.74 -3.11
C TYR A 20 6.71 1.05 -4.38
N THR A 21 7.43 1.54 -5.39
CA THR A 21 6.88 1.65 -6.73
C THR A 21 7.08 0.34 -7.47
N PRO A 22 6.40 0.16 -8.62
CA PRO A 22 6.54 -1.11 -9.36
C PRO A 22 7.95 -1.38 -9.85
N ASP A 23 8.77 -0.34 -9.99
CA ASP A 23 10.16 -0.54 -10.39
C ASP A 23 11.06 -0.86 -9.21
N GLY A 24 10.50 -1.00 -8.01
CA GLY A 24 11.27 -1.41 -6.86
C GLY A 24 11.81 -0.29 -6.02
N GLN A 25 11.46 0.93 -6.32
CA GLN A 25 11.98 2.07 -5.60
C GLN A 25 11.15 2.33 -4.35
N ARG A 26 11.84 2.47 -3.23
CA ARG A 26 11.17 2.72 -1.98
C ARG A 26 10.77 4.19 -1.88
N VAL A 27 9.53 4.42 -1.44
CA VAL A 27 9.01 5.78 -1.30
C VAL A 27 8.38 5.93 0.07
N SER A 28 8.38 7.15 0.59
CA SER A 28 7.85 7.41 1.91
C SER A 28 6.39 7.84 1.88
N ALA A 29 5.86 8.12 0.70
CA ALA A 29 4.47 8.57 0.56
C ALA A 29 3.89 7.98 -0.70
N PRO A 30 2.55 7.87 -0.78
CA PRO A 30 1.93 7.32 -1.98
C PRO A 30 2.24 8.15 -3.21
N VAL A 31 2.52 7.47 -4.31
CA VAL A 31 2.76 8.12 -5.58
C VAL A 31 1.63 7.77 -6.53
N ASN A 32 1.50 8.58 -7.55
CA ASN A 32 0.47 8.35 -8.55
C ASN A 32 0.74 7.04 -9.27
N GLY A 33 -0.29 6.24 -9.45
CA GLY A 33 -0.15 4.97 -10.11
C GLY A 33 -0.16 3.81 -9.11
N ILE A 34 0.55 2.76 -9.44
CA ILE A 34 0.57 1.56 -8.60
C ILE A 34 1.58 1.72 -7.48
N ASN A 35 1.15 1.42 -6.28
CA ASN A 35 2.01 1.41 -5.11
C ASN A 35 2.00 0.01 -4.53
N ILE A 36 3.17 -0.48 -4.16
CA ILE A 36 3.29 -1.79 -3.53
C ILE A 36 3.55 -1.53 -2.06
N GLU A 37 2.63 -1.97 -1.22
CA GLU A 37 2.70 -1.69 0.21
C GLU A 37 2.97 -2.97 0.97
N LYS A 38 3.99 -2.92 1.80
CA LYS A 38 4.30 -4.00 2.71
C LYS A 38 3.64 -3.71 4.04
N LEU A 39 2.88 -4.66 4.52
CA LEU A 39 2.08 -4.46 5.71
C LEU A 39 2.76 -5.05 6.94
N SER A 40 2.30 -4.62 8.08
CA SER A 40 2.92 -5.00 9.34
C SER A 40 2.74 -6.48 9.67
N ASP A 41 1.78 -7.13 9.04
CA ASP A 41 1.57 -8.55 9.27
C ASP A 41 2.40 -9.43 8.34
N GLY A 42 3.27 -8.82 7.53
CA GLY A 42 4.14 -9.56 6.62
C GLY A 42 3.58 -9.76 5.23
N THR A 43 2.37 -9.30 4.98
CA THR A 43 1.78 -9.41 3.66
C THR A 43 2.10 -8.18 2.82
N THR A 44 1.85 -8.30 1.52
CA THR A 44 2.08 -7.22 0.57
C THR A 44 0.82 -7.03 -0.25
N ARG A 45 0.50 -5.79 -0.56
CA ARG A 45 -0.66 -5.49 -1.40
C ARG A 45 -0.30 -4.43 -2.41
N LYS A 46 -1.09 -4.37 -3.48
CA LYS A 46 -0.96 -3.32 -4.49
C LYS A 46 -2.11 -2.35 -4.33
N VAL A 47 -1.78 -1.08 -4.39
CA VAL A 47 -2.77 -0.02 -4.25
C VAL A 47 -2.62 0.93 -5.43
N PHE A 48 -3.72 1.22 -6.09
CA PHE A 48 -3.71 2.17 -7.18
C PHE A 48 -4.12 3.54 -6.64
N VAL A 49 -3.25 4.50 -6.84
CA VAL A 49 -3.50 5.87 -6.40
C VAL A 49 -3.66 6.74 -7.63
N GLN A 50 -4.76 7.46 -7.66
CA GLN A 50 -5.04 8.37 -8.75
C GLN A 50 -5.32 9.75 -8.18
N LYS A 51 -4.52 10.70 -8.56
CA LYS A 51 -4.67 12.07 -8.10
C LYS A 51 -5.17 12.98 -9.18
#